data_a87da335fdf49be22961b14f4475bf72
#
_entry.id   a87da335fdf49be22961b14f4475bf72
#
_cell.length_a   1.000
_cell.length_b   1.000
_cell.length_c   1.000
_cell.angle_alpha   90.00
_cell.angle_beta   90.00
_cell.angle_gamma   90.00
#
_symmetry.space_group_name_H-M   'P 1'
#
loop_
_entity.id
_entity.type
_entity.pdbx_description
1 polymer ?
#
loop_
_entity_poly.entity_id
_entity_poly.type
_entity_poly.pdbx_seq_one_letter_code
_entity_poly.pdbx_strand_id
1 'polypeptide(L)'
;MPLPLPFRAAAALAVGAVTALAAPAASAPAQDRSPATASAGAPAGAFTLSIPSAGIAGLRVMPYEGTTDDRPGTRIQDLGVAASPYGERGGVGPGRVGNLLITAHRLSAGGPLHDLPAADEGDTVLVTAGGVVYTYEIVATRTTSFRSARSLSEQRAAVPGAPGKAATQAMITISTCATPEDHAAGNHWSDAQGNPEHRIDKIGVLRKTSKASAPQGG
;
A
#
# COMPACT_ATOMS: atom_id res chain seq x y z
N MET A 1 -52.14 -38.25 -25.80
CA MET A 1 -52.50 -39.61 -26.21
C MET A 1 -51.37 -40.21 -26.98
N PRO A 2 -51.11 -41.51 -26.90
CA PRO A 2 -50.55 -42.18 -25.72
C PRO A 2 -49.15 -42.81 -26.01
N LEU A 3 -48.48 -43.21 -24.93
CA LEU A 3 -47.43 -44.22 -24.82
C LEU A 3 -47.76 -45.54 -25.56
N PRO A 4 -46.83 -46.51 -25.76
CA PRO A 4 -46.12 -47.17 -24.66
C PRO A 4 -44.68 -47.70 -24.95
N LEU A 5 -44.01 -48.09 -23.84
CA LEU A 5 -42.90 -49.05 -23.74
C LEU A 5 -43.31 -50.46 -24.19
N PRO A 6 -42.36 -51.45 -24.47
CA PRO A 6 -41.89 -52.28 -23.37
C PRO A 6 -40.50 -52.93 -23.50
N PHE A 7 -39.85 -53.21 -22.37
CA PHE A 7 -39.39 -54.49 -21.77
C PHE A 7 -38.46 -55.46 -22.49
N ARG A 8 -37.50 -55.95 -21.67
CA ARG A 8 -36.86 -57.27 -21.52
C ARG A 8 -35.40 -57.32 -21.97
N ALA A 9 -34.51 -58.05 -21.35
CA ALA A 9 -34.35 -58.82 -20.11
C ALA A 9 -32.91 -59.39 -20.15
N ALA A 10 -32.31 -59.43 -19.02
CA ALA A 10 -31.29 -60.33 -18.45
C ALA A 10 -30.54 -61.34 -19.28
N ALA A 11 -29.23 -61.44 -19.08
CA ALA A 11 -28.49 -62.68 -18.84
C ALA A 11 -27.20 -62.39 -18.05
N ALA A 12 -27.09 -63.06 -16.94
CA ALA A 12 -25.91 -63.16 -16.09
C ALA A 12 -25.01 -64.30 -16.58
N LEU A 13 -23.70 -64.14 -16.45
CA LEU A 13 -22.77 -65.27 -16.31
C LEU A 13 -21.53 -64.83 -15.52
N ALA A 14 -21.31 -65.55 -14.46
CA ALA A 14 -20.22 -65.42 -13.50
C ALA A 14 -18.93 -66.09 -13.97
N VAL A 15 -17.87 -65.85 -13.18
CA VAL A 15 -16.69 -66.65 -12.88
C VAL A 15 -15.36 -66.11 -13.35
N GLY A 16 -14.51 -65.90 -12.36
CA GLY A 16 -13.07 -65.75 -12.52
C GLY A 16 -12.38 -64.84 -11.50
N ALA A 17 -12.27 -65.31 -10.24
CA ALA A 17 -11.42 -64.65 -9.23
C ALA A 17 -9.95 -64.87 -9.57
N VAL A 18 -9.20 -63.77 -9.71
CA VAL A 18 -7.75 -63.77 -9.56
C VAL A 18 -7.41 -62.68 -8.53
N THR A 19 -7.04 -63.12 -7.36
CA THR A 19 -6.52 -62.27 -6.29
C THR A 19 -5.08 -61.92 -6.61
N ALA A 20 -4.83 -60.66 -7.00
CA ALA A 20 -3.50 -60.04 -6.99
C ALA A 20 -3.42 -59.12 -5.77
N LEU A 21 -2.62 -59.48 -4.78
CA LEU A 21 -2.24 -58.59 -3.70
C LEU A 21 -1.38 -57.46 -4.28
N ALA A 22 -1.94 -56.27 -4.39
CA ALA A 22 -1.19 -55.05 -4.62
C ALA A 22 -1.07 -54.33 -3.26
N ALA A 23 0.15 -54.14 -2.81
CA ALA A 23 0.48 -53.33 -1.64
C ALA A 23 0.01 -51.89 -1.82
N PRO A 24 -0.54 -51.22 -0.77
CA PRO A 24 -0.89 -49.82 -0.89
C PRO A 24 0.39 -48.98 -0.93
N ALA A 25 0.63 -48.31 -2.05
CA ALA A 25 1.56 -47.20 -2.10
C ALA A 25 0.98 -46.09 -1.22
N ALA A 26 1.68 -45.77 -0.14
CA ALA A 26 1.37 -44.63 0.73
C ALA A 26 1.57 -43.35 -0.09
N SER A 27 0.47 -42.77 -0.58
CA SER A 27 0.45 -41.42 -1.11
C SER A 27 0.70 -40.45 0.03
N ALA A 28 1.88 -39.82 0.07
CA ALA A 28 2.13 -38.68 0.91
C ALA A 28 1.12 -37.57 0.59
N PRO A 29 0.53 -36.88 1.61
CA PRO A 29 -0.36 -35.77 1.32
C PRO A 29 0.44 -34.68 0.61
N ALA A 30 -0.02 -34.29 -0.57
CA ALA A 30 0.43 -33.09 -1.23
C ALA A 30 0.13 -31.92 -0.27
N GLN A 31 1.18 -31.33 0.30
CA GLN A 31 1.04 -30.09 1.04
C GLN A 31 0.62 -29.02 0.02
N ASP A 32 -0.64 -28.70 0.08
CA ASP A 32 -1.22 -27.54 -0.58
C ASP A 32 -0.52 -26.31 0.00
N ARG A 33 0.56 -25.87 -0.67
CA ARG A 33 1.17 -24.57 -0.40
C ARG A 33 0.24 -23.53 -1.00
N SER A 34 -0.82 -23.19 -0.23
CA SER A 34 -1.48 -21.91 -0.43
C SER A 34 -0.40 -20.84 -0.53
N PRO A 35 -0.43 -19.95 -1.55
CA PRO A 35 0.49 -18.85 -1.61
C PRO A 35 0.29 -18.06 -0.30
N ALA A 36 1.33 -18.05 0.55
CA ALA A 36 1.35 -17.22 1.73
C ALA A 36 1.06 -15.80 1.26
N THR A 37 -0.12 -15.31 1.55
CA THR A 37 -0.42 -13.88 1.53
C THR A 37 0.67 -13.27 2.37
N ALA A 38 1.62 -12.56 1.74
CA ALA A 38 2.67 -11.85 2.43
C ALA A 38 1.96 -10.82 3.31
N SER A 39 1.75 -11.18 4.57
CA SER A 39 1.29 -10.26 5.59
C SER A 39 2.22 -9.06 5.48
N ALA A 40 1.67 -7.88 5.21
CA ALA A 40 2.42 -6.64 5.19
C ALA A 40 2.95 -6.42 6.62
N GLY A 41 4.11 -7.01 6.89
CA GLY A 41 4.73 -6.95 8.21
C GLY A 41 4.92 -5.49 8.59
N ALA A 42 4.58 -5.15 9.83
CA ALA A 42 4.81 -3.83 10.38
C ALA A 42 6.26 -3.39 10.08
N PRO A 43 6.47 -2.14 9.65
CA PRO A 43 7.82 -1.60 9.51
C PRO A 43 8.54 -1.67 10.85
N ALA A 44 9.81 -2.06 10.85
CA ALA A 44 10.61 -2.20 12.06
C ALA A 44 11.04 -0.82 12.61
N GLY A 45 10.10 0.00 13.07
CA GLY A 45 10.36 1.28 13.72
C GLY A 45 10.25 2.51 12.79
N ALA A 46 10.56 3.68 13.35
CA ALA A 46 10.57 4.94 12.63
C ALA A 46 11.66 4.98 11.55
N PHE A 47 11.41 5.74 10.49
CA PHE A 47 12.33 5.96 9.39
C PHE A 47 12.33 7.44 8.99
N THR A 48 13.12 7.84 8.01
CA THR A 48 13.17 9.23 7.55
C THR A 48 12.84 9.38 6.08
N LEU A 49 12.26 10.53 5.74
CA LEU A 49 11.93 10.96 4.39
C LEU A 49 12.72 12.22 4.04
N SER A 50 13.28 12.25 2.83
CA SER A 50 13.88 13.46 2.24
C SER A 50 13.45 13.63 0.80
N ILE A 51 13.12 14.86 0.40
CA ILE A 51 12.78 15.25 -0.97
C ILE A 51 13.56 16.55 -1.25
N PRO A 52 14.78 16.46 -1.80
CA PRO A 52 15.66 17.61 -1.96
C PRO A 52 15.04 18.77 -2.73
N SER A 53 14.30 18.48 -3.80
CA SER A 53 13.62 19.50 -4.63
C SER A 53 12.55 20.29 -3.88
N ALA A 54 11.95 19.70 -2.85
CA ALA A 54 10.97 20.36 -1.98
C ALA A 54 11.58 20.84 -0.65
N GLY A 55 12.92 20.84 -0.50
CA GLY A 55 13.58 21.28 0.74
C GLY A 55 13.30 20.38 1.96
N ILE A 56 12.70 19.19 1.77
CA ILE A 56 12.38 18.27 2.85
C ILE A 56 13.61 17.41 3.15
N ALA A 57 14.17 17.54 4.35
CA ALA A 57 15.38 16.85 4.77
C ALA A 57 15.17 16.10 6.08
N GLY A 58 15.34 14.77 6.06
CA GLY A 58 15.33 13.92 7.25
C GLY A 58 14.02 13.96 8.06
N LEU A 59 12.88 14.25 7.42
CA LEU A 59 11.58 14.25 8.09
C LEU A 59 11.31 12.87 8.71
N ARG A 60 11.14 12.84 10.02
CA ARG A 60 10.82 11.61 10.75
C ARG A 60 9.44 11.09 10.34
N VAL A 61 9.36 9.80 10.04
CA VAL A 61 8.13 9.09 9.70
C VAL A 61 7.87 8.01 10.75
N MET A 62 6.67 8.02 11.33
CA MET A 62 6.24 7.05 12.34
C MET A 62 5.24 6.09 11.73
N PRO A 63 5.56 4.79 11.67
CA PRO A 63 4.61 3.78 11.25
C PRO A 63 3.56 3.54 12.35
N TYR A 64 2.31 3.27 11.94
CA TYR A 64 1.22 2.91 12.82
C TYR A 64 0.21 2.02 12.08
N GLU A 65 -0.51 1.19 12.80
CA GLU A 65 -1.59 0.40 12.21
C GLU A 65 -2.84 1.27 12.02
N GLY A 66 -3.31 1.37 10.77
CA GLY A 66 -4.44 2.24 10.46
C GLY A 66 -4.62 2.54 8.98
N THR A 67 -5.16 3.70 8.69
CA THR A 67 -5.37 4.20 7.32
C THR A 67 -4.98 5.68 7.23
N THR A 68 -4.80 6.20 6.00
CA THR A 68 -4.46 7.61 5.79
C THR A 68 -5.47 8.54 6.48
N ASP A 69 -4.93 9.51 7.23
CA ASP A 69 -5.69 10.60 7.86
C ASP A 69 -6.77 10.16 8.86
N ASP A 70 -6.63 8.98 9.46
CA ASP A 70 -7.43 8.60 10.62
C ASP A 70 -6.94 9.33 11.89
N ARG A 71 -7.72 9.24 12.97
CA ARG A 71 -7.36 9.91 14.24
C ARG A 71 -5.99 9.52 14.80
N PRO A 72 -5.56 8.23 14.79
CA PRO A 72 -4.20 7.87 15.20
C PRO A 72 -3.13 8.54 14.35
N GLY A 73 -3.29 8.54 13.01
CA GLY A 73 -2.38 9.20 12.09
C GLY A 73 -2.32 10.71 12.29
N THR A 74 -3.47 11.37 12.45
CA THR A 74 -3.52 12.81 12.73
C THR A 74 -2.77 13.16 14.01
N ARG A 75 -2.94 12.40 15.10
CA ARG A 75 -2.17 12.65 16.35
C ARG A 75 -0.67 12.51 16.17
N ILE A 76 -0.20 11.63 15.28
CA ILE A 76 1.22 11.55 14.93
C ILE A 76 1.65 12.81 14.18
N GLN A 77 0.86 13.24 13.19
CA GLN A 77 1.15 14.44 12.40
C GLN A 77 1.18 15.73 13.28
N ASP A 78 0.34 15.79 14.32
CA ASP A 78 0.30 16.90 15.29
C ASP A 78 1.61 17.07 16.08
N LEU A 79 2.48 16.04 16.10
CA LEU A 79 3.83 16.11 16.66
C LEU A 79 4.86 16.76 15.71
N GLY A 80 4.44 17.25 14.53
CA GLY A 80 5.35 17.81 13.54
C GLY A 80 6.17 16.76 12.77
N VAL A 81 5.71 15.51 12.75
CA VAL A 81 6.32 14.40 12.02
C VAL A 81 5.34 13.81 11.01
N ALA A 82 5.82 12.94 10.12
CA ALA A 82 4.95 12.22 9.19
C ALA A 82 4.43 10.92 9.80
N ALA A 83 3.24 10.50 9.39
CA ALA A 83 2.61 9.24 9.73
C ALA A 83 2.63 8.29 8.53
N SER A 84 2.85 6.99 8.77
CA SER A 84 2.83 5.96 7.73
C SER A 84 1.91 4.81 8.17
N PRO A 85 0.67 4.76 7.67
CA PRO A 85 -0.25 3.69 8.02
C PRO A 85 0.15 2.37 7.37
N TYR A 86 0.08 1.27 8.12
CA TYR A 86 0.26 -0.10 7.63
C TYR A 86 -0.90 -1.00 8.06
N GLY A 87 -0.85 -2.27 7.67
CA GLY A 87 -1.88 -3.27 7.98
C GLY A 87 -2.96 -3.38 6.91
N GLU A 88 -4.09 -3.95 7.28
CA GLU A 88 -5.17 -4.30 6.33
C GLU A 88 -5.70 -3.10 5.52
N ARG A 89 -5.78 -1.92 6.17
CA ARG A 89 -6.27 -0.67 5.55
C ARG A 89 -5.18 0.36 5.28
N GLY A 90 -3.95 0.00 5.53
CA GLY A 90 -2.77 0.84 5.33
C GLY A 90 -1.96 0.43 4.11
N GLY A 91 -0.74 0.92 4.08
CA GLY A 91 0.25 0.59 3.05
C GLY A 91 1.24 -0.49 3.48
N VAL A 92 2.36 -0.52 2.80
CA VAL A 92 3.49 -1.42 3.09
C VAL A 92 4.68 -0.65 3.66
N GLY A 93 5.67 -1.37 4.19
CA GLY A 93 6.92 -0.76 4.66
C GLY A 93 7.85 -0.32 3.52
N PRO A 94 8.92 0.47 3.83
CA PRO A 94 9.90 0.94 2.85
C PRO A 94 10.49 -0.19 2.01
N GLY A 95 10.55 0.01 0.67
CA GLY A 95 11.13 -0.93 -0.28
C GLY A 95 10.31 -2.20 -0.54
N ARG A 96 9.16 -2.38 0.08
CA ARG A 96 8.27 -3.54 -0.14
C ARG A 96 7.41 -3.33 -1.38
N VAL A 97 7.13 -4.41 -2.11
CA VAL A 97 6.18 -4.39 -3.23
C VAL A 97 4.81 -3.98 -2.71
N GLY A 98 4.21 -2.97 -3.33
CA GLY A 98 2.99 -2.31 -2.89
C GLY A 98 3.20 -0.81 -2.71
N ASN A 99 2.31 -0.14 -2.00
CA ASN A 99 2.27 1.30 -1.81
C ASN A 99 2.69 1.69 -0.38
N LEU A 100 3.85 2.30 -0.21
CA LEU A 100 4.24 2.96 1.04
C LEU A 100 3.47 4.27 1.17
N LEU A 101 2.57 4.37 2.15
CA LEU A 101 1.77 5.56 2.39
C LEU A 101 2.46 6.46 3.43
N ILE A 102 2.62 7.75 3.13
CA ILE A 102 3.17 8.76 4.06
C ILE A 102 2.28 9.98 4.02
N THR A 103 1.81 10.43 5.19
CA THR A 103 0.99 11.62 5.34
C THR A 103 1.59 12.57 6.37
N ALA A 104 1.55 13.88 6.12
CA ALA A 104 1.90 14.89 7.11
C ALA A 104 1.19 16.21 6.80
N HIS A 105 1.11 17.07 7.82
CA HIS A 105 0.50 18.37 7.69
C HIS A 105 1.21 19.27 6.66
N ARG A 106 0.39 20.07 5.94
CA ARG A 106 0.85 21.14 5.04
C ARG A 106 1.16 22.42 5.79
N LEU A 107 0.27 22.84 6.69
CA LEU A 107 0.31 24.14 7.36
C LEU A 107 0.44 24.00 8.89
N SER A 108 -0.21 23.01 9.49
CA SER A 108 -0.20 22.79 10.94
C SER A 108 1.09 22.12 11.41
N ALA A 109 1.37 22.17 12.72
CA ALA A 109 2.48 21.49 13.38
C ALA A 109 3.85 21.72 12.70
N GLY A 110 4.11 22.96 12.25
CA GLY A 110 5.34 23.34 11.55
C GLY A 110 5.36 23.05 10.06
N GLY A 111 4.28 22.50 9.49
CA GLY A 111 4.13 22.27 8.06
C GLY A 111 5.19 21.36 7.45
N PRO A 112 5.41 20.13 7.98
CA PRO A 112 6.54 19.29 7.55
C PRO A 112 6.49 18.92 6.06
N LEU A 113 5.33 19.00 5.40
CA LEU A 113 5.17 18.83 3.96
C LEU A 113 4.65 20.12 3.26
N HIS A 114 5.00 21.31 3.82
CA HIS A 114 4.58 22.60 3.27
C HIS A 114 4.90 22.72 1.77
N ASP A 115 6.12 22.36 1.39
CA ASP A 115 6.64 22.56 0.03
C ASP A 115 6.55 21.29 -0.83
N LEU A 116 5.85 20.23 -0.38
CA LEU A 116 5.63 19.02 -1.18
C LEU A 116 5.10 19.30 -2.59
N PRO A 117 4.20 20.29 -2.82
CA PRO A 117 3.73 20.59 -4.17
C PRO A 117 4.82 21.01 -5.15
N ALA A 118 5.94 21.56 -4.66
CA ALA A 118 7.08 21.96 -5.50
C ALA A 118 7.89 20.78 -6.07
N ALA A 119 7.68 19.57 -5.56
CA ALA A 119 8.29 18.38 -6.15
C ALA A 119 7.55 17.96 -7.43
N ASP A 120 8.30 17.67 -8.49
CA ASP A 120 7.78 17.32 -9.81
C ASP A 120 8.08 15.87 -10.21
N GLU A 121 7.50 15.43 -11.34
CA GLU A 121 7.83 14.15 -11.95
C GLU A 121 9.31 14.13 -12.36
N GLY A 122 9.99 13.02 -12.05
CA GLY A 122 11.44 12.85 -12.19
C GLY A 122 12.23 13.18 -10.92
N ASP A 123 11.64 13.87 -9.95
CA ASP A 123 12.32 14.20 -8.70
C ASP A 123 12.55 12.97 -7.82
N THR A 124 13.61 13.08 -7.03
CA THR A 124 14.07 12.01 -6.14
C THR A 124 13.44 12.13 -4.75
N VAL A 125 12.93 11.01 -4.26
CA VAL A 125 12.49 10.81 -2.89
C VAL A 125 13.40 9.76 -2.22
N LEU A 126 13.99 10.12 -1.08
CA LEU A 126 14.84 9.24 -0.29
C LEU A 126 14.10 8.80 0.98
N VAL A 127 13.97 7.50 1.18
CA VAL A 127 13.47 6.90 2.43
C VAL A 127 14.60 6.12 3.05
N THR A 128 15.00 6.49 4.28
CA THR A 128 16.07 5.78 5.01
C THR A 128 15.48 5.01 6.19
N ALA A 129 15.60 3.68 6.14
CA ALA A 129 15.08 2.77 7.14
C ALA A 129 16.06 1.62 7.40
N GLY A 130 16.35 1.31 8.67
CA GLY A 130 17.19 0.16 9.04
C GLY A 130 18.58 0.16 8.42
N GLY A 131 19.19 1.33 8.22
CA GLY A 131 20.51 1.45 7.57
C GLY A 131 20.49 1.27 6.05
N VAL A 132 19.32 1.32 5.44
CA VAL A 132 19.11 1.22 3.98
C VAL A 132 18.46 2.49 3.46
N VAL A 133 18.93 3.00 2.34
CA VAL A 133 18.33 4.10 1.57
C VAL A 133 17.57 3.53 0.40
N TYR A 134 16.28 3.79 0.34
CA TYR A 134 15.39 3.49 -0.76
C TYR A 134 15.17 4.77 -1.57
N THR A 135 15.60 4.76 -2.82
CA THR A 135 15.47 5.91 -3.74
C THR A 135 14.29 5.67 -4.65
N TYR A 136 13.24 6.47 -4.48
CA TYR A 136 12.09 6.51 -5.36
C TYR A 136 12.20 7.71 -6.30
N GLU A 137 11.61 7.61 -7.47
CA GLU A 137 11.44 8.68 -8.44
C GLU A 137 9.96 9.00 -8.53
N ILE A 138 9.57 10.26 -8.44
CA ILE A 138 8.20 10.72 -8.61
C ILE A 138 7.79 10.49 -10.07
N VAL A 139 6.67 9.81 -10.27
CA VAL A 139 6.14 9.46 -11.60
C VAL A 139 4.76 10.04 -11.86
N ALA A 140 4.09 10.57 -10.85
CA ALA A 140 2.80 11.24 -11.01
C ALA A 140 2.48 12.14 -9.81
N THR A 141 1.69 13.18 -10.09
CA THR A 141 0.97 13.95 -9.06
C THR A 141 -0.53 13.70 -9.23
N ARG A 142 -1.23 13.46 -8.12
CA ARG A 142 -2.66 13.26 -8.10
C ARG A 142 -3.32 14.14 -7.04
N THR A 143 -4.62 14.41 -7.25
CA THR A 143 -5.48 15.01 -6.24
C THR A 143 -6.44 13.96 -5.71
N THR A 144 -6.47 13.79 -4.38
CA THR A 144 -7.41 12.88 -3.70
C THR A 144 -8.46 13.70 -2.98
N SER A 145 -9.75 13.40 -3.22
CA SER A 145 -10.87 14.02 -2.50
C SER A 145 -11.28 13.18 -1.30
N PHE A 146 -11.33 13.80 -0.12
CA PHE A 146 -11.84 13.20 1.11
C PHE A 146 -13.33 12.84 1.05
N ARG A 147 -14.08 13.54 0.21
CA ARG A 147 -15.52 13.30 0.03
C ARG A 147 -15.82 12.16 -0.93
N SER A 148 -14.81 11.61 -1.58
CA SER A 148 -14.95 10.52 -2.55
C SER A 148 -14.34 9.23 -2.02
N ALA A 149 -15.18 8.26 -1.67
CA ALA A 149 -14.73 6.93 -1.28
C ALA A 149 -13.88 6.24 -2.38
N ARG A 150 -14.21 6.51 -3.65
CA ARG A 150 -13.43 6.03 -4.79
C ARG A 150 -12.03 6.66 -4.79
N SER A 151 -11.93 7.98 -4.63
CA SER A 151 -10.65 8.70 -4.62
C SER A 151 -9.74 8.22 -3.48
N LEU A 152 -10.32 8.01 -2.28
CA LEU A 152 -9.60 7.44 -1.14
C LEU A 152 -9.15 5.98 -1.40
N SER A 153 -9.98 5.17 -2.05
CA SER A 153 -9.60 3.81 -2.45
C SER A 153 -8.45 3.82 -3.46
N GLU A 154 -8.46 4.74 -4.41
CA GLU A 154 -7.41 4.93 -5.40
C GLU A 154 -6.08 5.38 -4.77
N GLN A 155 -6.10 6.27 -3.76
CA GLN A 155 -4.92 6.69 -3.01
C GLN A 155 -4.26 5.51 -2.28
N ARG A 156 -5.08 4.68 -1.61
CA ARG A 156 -4.64 3.59 -0.73
C ARG A 156 -4.32 2.29 -1.47
N ALA A 157 -4.67 2.22 -2.75
CA ALA A 157 -4.45 1.02 -3.56
C ALA A 157 -2.97 0.59 -3.56
N ALA A 158 -2.72 -0.71 -3.61
CA ALA A 158 -1.38 -1.27 -3.73
C ALA A 158 -0.63 -0.77 -4.99
N VAL A 159 -1.40 -0.45 -6.05
CA VAL A 159 -0.96 0.36 -7.19
C VAL A 159 -1.77 1.65 -7.14
N PRO A 160 -1.18 2.79 -6.75
CA PRO A 160 -1.90 4.06 -6.64
C PRO A 160 -2.72 4.39 -7.89
N GLY A 161 -4.01 4.71 -7.69
CA GLY A 161 -4.93 4.97 -8.78
C GLY A 161 -5.59 3.74 -9.41
N ALA A 162 -5.24 2.52 -9.02
CA ALA A 162 -5.75 1.28 -9.60
C ALA A 162 -6.18 0.27 -8.52
N PRO A 163 -7.31 0.51 -7.80
CA PRO A 163 -7.84 -0.40 -6.80
C PRO A 163 -8.04 -1.81 -7.38
N GLY A 164 -7.65 -2.82 -6.61
CA GLY A 164 -7.75 -4.23 -7.02
C GLY A 164 -6.63 -4.73 -7.94
N LYS A 165 -5.77 -3.84 -8.46
CA LYS A 165 -4.60 -4.25 -9.22
C LYS A 165 -3.51 -4.77 -8.29
N ALA A 166 -2.98 -5.97 -8.58
CA ALA A 166 -1.84 -6.51 -7.86
C ALA A 166 -0.57 -5.68 -8.14
N ALA A 167 0.13 -5.28 -7.08
CA ALA A 167 1.40 -4.58 -7.21
C ALA A 167 2.51 -5.55 -7.62
N THR A 168 3.38 -5.11 -8.53
CA THR A 168 4.56 -5.86 -8.99
C THR A 168 5.87 -5.14 -8.64
N GLN A 169 5.78 -3.92 -8.12
CA GLN A 169 6.93 -3.09 -7.74
C GLN A 169 6.64 -2.33 -6.45
N ALA A 170 7.70 -1.85 -5.81
CA ALA A 170 7.58 -0.98 -4.65
C ALA A 170 7.24 0.44 -5.11
N MET A 171 6.17 1.00 -4.55
CA MET A 171 5.68 2.35 -4.83
C MET A 171 5.57 3.14 -3.53
N ILE A 172 5.48 4.45 -3.64
CA ILE A 172 5.25 5.37 -2.53
C ILE A 172 4.17 6.39 -2.91
N THR A 173 3.32 6.74 -1.97
CA THR A 173 2.41 7.88 -2.04
C THR A 173 2.68 8.79 -0.87
N ILE A 174 3.12 10.02 -1.14
CA ILE A 174 3.35 11.07 -0.14
C ILE A 174 2.24 12.09 -0.29
N SER A 175 1.50 12.33 0.79
CA SER A 175 0.25 13.07 0.78
C SER A 175 0.26 14.21 1.79
N THR A 176 -0.24 15.36 1.35
CA THR A 176 -0.46 16.53 2.21
C THR A 176 -1.73 17.27 1.82
N CYS A 177 -2.21 18.15 2.71
CA CYS A 177 -3.43 18.94 2.48
C CYS A 177 -3.26 19.93 1.32
N ALA A 178 -4.31 20.06 0.49
CA ALA A 178 -4.39 21.07 -0.57
C ALA A 178 -5.13 22.34 -0.10
N THR A 179 -5.00 22.72 1.18
CA THR A 179 -5.73 23.86 1.76
C THR A 179 -5.56 25.16 0.98
N PRO A 180 -4.34 25.59 0.59
CA PRO A 180 -4.18 26.82 -0.18
C PRO A 180 -4.87 26.76 -1.55
N GLU A 181 -4.79 25.61 -2.23
CA GLU A 181 -5.37 25.40 -3.56
C GLU A 181 -6.90 25.35 -3.49
N ASP A 182 -7.45 24.67 -2.48
CA ASP A 182 -8.90 24.60 -2.22
C ASP A 182 -9.44 26.00 -1.93
N HIS A 183 -8.79 26.77 -1.03
CA HIS A 183 -9.21 28.13 -0.71
C HIS A 183 -9.12 29.07 -1.91
N ALA A 184 -8.08 28.97 -2.73
CA ALA A 184 -7.93 29.75 -3.94
C ALA A 184 -9.05 29.45 -4.97
N ALA A 185 -9.56 28.20 -4.96
CA ALA A 185 -10.69 27.78 -5.78
C ALA A 185 -12.07 28.08 -5.13
N GLY A 186 -12.09 28.75 -3.96
CA GLY A 186 -13.31 29.05 -3.21
C GLY A 186 -13.89 27.86 -2.44
N ASN A 187 -13.16 26.75 -2.34
CA ASN A 187 -13.56 25.59 -1.57
C ASN A 187 -13.04 25.70 -0.13
N HIS A 188 -13.94 25.98 0.80
CA HIS A 188 -13.65 26.10 2.23
C HIS A 188 -14.23 24.93 3.05
N TRP A 189 -14.58 23.82 2.39
CA TRP A 189 -15.06 22.64 3.08
C TRP A 189 -13.95 22.01 3.94
N SER A 190 -14.32 21.54 5.13
CA SER A 190 -13.44 20.75 5.99
C SER A 190 -14.25 19.67 6.72
N ASP A 191 -13.56 18.58 7.06
CA ASP A 191 -14.12 17.52 7.91
C ASP A 191 -14.07 17.92 9.40
N ALA A 192 -14.54 17.01 10.28
CA ALA A 192 -14.54 17.23 11.75
C ALA A 192 -13.13 17.34 12.36
N GLN A 193 -12.08 16.96 11.66
CA GLN A 193 -10.68 17.06 12.02
C GLN A 193 -10.00 18.31 11.43
N GLY A 194 -10.75 19.14 10.68
CA GLY A 194 -10.23 20.33 10.01
C GLY A 194 -9.45 20.01 8.72
N ASN A 195 -9.55 18.80 8.20
CA ASN A 195 -8.94 18.46 6.93
C ASN A 195 -9.71 19.09 5.77
N PRO A 196 -9.04 19.72 4.77
CA PRO A 196 -9.69 20.24 3.57
C PRO A 196 -10.18 19.08 2.69
N GLU A 197 -11.00 19.40 1.69
CA GLU A 197 -11.52 18.38 0.78
C GLU A 197 -10.41 17.63 0.06
N HIS A 198 -9.38 18.34 -0.42
CA HIS A 198 -8.39 17.72 -1.29
C HIS A 198 -7.03 17.50 -0.61
N ARG A 199 -6.35 16.48 -1.11
CA ARG A 199 -4.95 16.15 -0.86
C ARG A 199 -4.17 16.26 -2.16
N ILE A 200 -2.90 16.69 -2.04
CA ILE A 200 -1.90 16.56 -3.09
C ILE A 200 -1.09 15.31 -2.78
N ASP A 201 -1.10 14.38 -3.70
CA ASP A 201 -0.38 13.11 -3.59
C ASP A 201 0.76 13.08 -4.62
N LYS A 202 1.99 12.93 -4.15
CA LYS A 202 3.15 12.61 -5.01
C LYS A 202 3.36 11.11 -5.00
N ILE A 203 3.30 10.50 -6.18
CA ILE A 203 3.44 9.05 -6.36
C ILE A 203 4.81 8.77 -6.95
N GLY A 204 5.56 7.87 -6.31
CA GLY A 204 6.88 7.47 -6.76
C GLY A 204 7.02 5.96 -6.93
N VAL A 205 8.03 5.57 -7.71
CA VAL A 205 8.42 4.17 -7.95
C VAL A 205 9.86 3.97 -7.48
N LEU A 206 10.11 2.88 -6.76
CA LEU A 206 11.46 2.51 -6.30
C LEU A 206 12.38 2.27 -7.50
N ARG A 207 13.50 2.98 -7.54
CA ARG A 207 14.52 2.86 -8.58
C ARG A 207 15.81 2.23 -8.08
N LYS A 208 16.16 2.49 -6.81
CA LYS A 208 17.45 2.04 -6.25
C LYS A 208 17.34 1.77 -4.76
N THR A 209 18.13 0.80 -4.31
CA THR A 209 18.36 0.50 -2.90
C THR A 209 19.86 0.50 -2.64
N SER A 210 20.31 1.18 -1.58
CA SER A 210 21.71 1.24 -1.18
C SER A 210 21.86 1.23 0.35
N LYS A 211 23.05 0.88 0.86
CA LYS A 211 23.34 1.07 2.29
C LYS A 211 23.39 2.57 2.61
N ALA A 212 22.86 2.95 3.76
CA ALA A 212 23.07 4.29 4.28
C ALA A 212 24.57 4.48 4.60
N SER A 213 25.14 5.59 4.17
CA SER A 213 26.49 5.97 4.59
C SER A 213 26.51 6.15 6.12
N ALA A 214 27.54 5.66 6.78
CA ALA A 214 27.74 5.99 8.20
C ALA A 214 27.82 7.52 8.35
N PRO A 215 27.28 8.12 9.42
CA PRO A 215 27.49 9.53 9.69
C PRO A 215 28.98 9.78 9.73
N GLN A 216 29.48 10.68 8.88
CA GLN A 216 30.86 11.14 8.97
C GLN A 216 30.93 11.94 10.28
N GLY A 217 31.63 11.37 11.27
CA GLY A 217 31.89 12.04 12.53
C GLY A 217 32.66 13.33 12.24
N GLY A 218 32.04 14.46 12.51
CA GLY A 218 32.66 15.77 12.59
C GLY A 218 33.24 15.98 13.99
#